data_7f91e8221ebd86ad5b0f361884895c94
#
_entry.id   7f91e8221ebd86ad5b0f361884895c94
#
_cell.length_a   1.000
_cell.length_b   1.000
_cell.length_c   1.000
_cell.angle_alpha   90.00
_cell.angle_beta   90.00
_cell.angle_gamma   90.00
#
_symmetry.space_group_name_H-M   'P 1'
#
loop_
_entity.id
_entity.type
_entity.pdbx_description
1 polymer ?
#
loop_
_entity_poly.entity_id
_entity_poly.type
_entity_poly.pdbx_seq_one_letter_code
_entity_poly.pdbx_strand_id
1 'polypeptide(L)'
;MSKQVRVRFAPSPTGPLHIGGVRTALFNYLFAKKHNGVFYLRIEDTDQTRFVPGAEAYIMEALEWLGIAPEETVGKNEKFGPYRQSERKDLYQQYADQLINSGWAYYAFDTPEALDAHRKQHEAEGKTFIYNHHNREKLDTSLVISAEETAKRIANGEHYVIRFKTPVDETLHLKDIIRGDVKFETNLLDDKVLFKSDGMPTYHLANIVDDHLMETSHVIRGEEWLPSMPLHVLLYKAFGWEAPEFAHLPLILKPVGNGKLSKRDGDKMGFPVFPLEWKTEEGVSSGYREKGFFPEAVVNFLALLGWNDGTDKELFSLEELAQSFDLNRVHKAGAKFDPEKNKWFNHQYLIKQNDADLAKTFSPILEEKGIDVSKYDLTRIVSLIKERANFVSEFWDLTDFFFQAPTSYDEKASKNWKEETPTLMQELISVLENIEDFTSVNIEAIVKDWLTKNEIGMGKVMQPFRLSLVGALKGPHLFDIVEIIGKEETISRIQKAIETL
;
A
#
# COMPACT_ATOMS: atom_id res chain seq x y z
N MET A 1 15.74 -28.33 18.29
CA MET A 1 15.96 -27.03 17.61
C MET A 1 14.59 -26.50 17.22
N SER A 2 14.29 -25.24 17.52
CA SER A 2 13.03 -24.62 17.04
C SER A 2 13.02 -24.63 15.50
N LYS A 3 11.87 -24.99 14.89
CA LYS A 3 11.69 -24.90 13.44
C LYS A 3 12.00 -23.45 13.01
N GLN A 4 12.68 -23.30 11.86
CA GLN A 4 12.90 -21.97 11.26
C GLN A 4 11.55 -21.28 11.01
N VAL A 5 11.45 -20.00 11.34
CA VAL A 5 10.27 -19.21 11.00
C VAL A 5 10.19 -19.07 9.47
N ARG A 6 9.07 -19.50 8.89
CA ARG A 6 8.75 -19.36 7.47
C ARG A 6 7.35 -18.84 7.33
N VAL A 7 7.21 -17.70 6.66
CA VAL A 7 5.94 -17.00 6.44
C VAL A 7 5.79 -16.61 4.99
N ARG A 8 4.57 -16.40 4.55
CA ARG A 8 4.28 -16.14 3.14
C ARG A 8 3.27 -15.02 2.93
N PHE A 9 3.49 -14.30 1.84
CA PHE A 9 2.43 -13.59 1.17
C PHE A 9 1.92 -14.45 0.01
N ALA A 10 0.61 -14.65 -0.08
CA ALA A 10 0.01 -15.61 -1.01
C ALA A 10 -1.17 -14.98 -1.77
N PRO A 11 -0.89 -13.99 -2.66
CA PRO A 11 -1.92 -13.30 -3.41
C PRO A 11 -2.40 -14.10 -4.62
N SER A 12 -3.69 -13.93 -4.97
CA SER A 12 -4.19 -14.33 -6.29
C SER A 12 -3.91 -13.20 -7.30
N PRO A 13 -3.40 -13.51 -8.51
CA PRO A 13 -3.05 -12.51 -9.53
C PRO A 13 -4.31 -12.05 -10.30
N THR A 14 -5.24 -11.41 -9.61
CA THR A 14 -6.55 -10.98 -10.13
C THR A 14 -6.66 -9.47 -10.37
N GLY A 15 -5.52 -8.78 -10.42
CA GLY A 15 -5.41 -7.34 -10.63
C GLY A 15 -4.33 -6.70 -9.75
N PRO A 16 -4.32 -5.36 -9.65
CA PRO A 16 -3.30 -4.63 -8.89
C PRO A 16 -3.39 -4.92 -7.39
N LEU A 17 -2.24 -4.96 -6.74
CA LEU A 17 -2.13 -5.19 -5.31
C LEU A 17 -2.63 -3.97 -4.51
N HIS A 18 -3.71 -4.14 -3.75
CA HIS A 18 -4.22 -3.09 -2.85
C HIS A 18 -3.30 -2.93 -1.62
N ILE A 19 -3.21 -1.71 -1.05
CA ILE A 19 -2.38 -1.44 0.15
C ILE A 19 -2.73 -2.33 1.36
N GLY A 20 -3.94 -2.88 1.43
CA GLY A 20 -4.29 -3.89 2.43
C GLY A 20 -3.49 -5.19 2.26
N GLY A 21 -3.29 -5.63 1.01
CA GLY A 21 -2.40 -6.73 0.68
C GLY A 21 -0.94 -6.39 0.92
N VAL A 22 -0.52 -5.17 0.57
CA VAL A 22 0.84 -4.65 0.86
C VAL A 22 1.13 -4.72 2.36
N ARG A 23 0.20 -4.27 3.22
CA ARG A 23 0.38 -4.34 4.68
C ARG A 23 0.50 -5.79 5.16
N THR A 24 -0.27 -6.70 4.57
CA THR A 24 -0.16 -8.14 4.89
C THR A 24 1.22 -8.67 4.51
N ALA A 25 1.74 -8.34 3.32
CA ALA A 25 3.09 -8.68 2.90
C ALA A 25 4.15 -8.08 3.83
N LEU A 26 4.02 -6.80 4.17
CA LEU A 26 4.92 -6.08 5.07
C LEU A 26 4.98 -6.76 6.46
N PHE A 27 3.85 -7.13 7.06
CA PHE A 27 3.83 -7.76 8.38
C PHE A 27 4.46 -9.17 8.36
N ASN A 28 4.26 -9.93 7.28
CA ASN A 28 4.99 -11.17 7.05
C ASN A 28 6.50 -10.95 6.94
N TYR A 29 6.92 -9.95 6.13
CA TYR A 29 8.32 -9.59 5.98
C TYR A 29 8.96 -9.18 7.32
N LEU A 30 8.33 -8.26 8.06
CA LEU A 30 8.83 -7.80 9.36
C LEU A 30 8.95 -8.94 10.37
N PHE A 31 7.95 -9.82 10.42
CA PHE A 31 7.98 -10.99 11.29
C PHE A 31 9.11 -11.98 10.91
N ALA A 32 9.28 -12.26 9.62
CA ALA A 32 10.39 -13.09 9.16
C ALA A 32 11.74 -12.49 9.54
N LYS A 33 11.97 -11.20 9.26
CA LYS A 33 13.22 -10.50 9.58
C LYS A 33 13.49 -10.47 11.09
N LYS A 34 12.48 -10.22 11.91
CA LYS A 34 12.57 -10.25 13.38
C LYS A 34 13.13 -11.57 13.91
N HIS A 35 12.73 -12.67 13.29
CA HIS A 35 13.06 -14.02 13.75
C HIS A 35 14.17 -14.70 12.94
N ASN A 36 14.90 -13.97 12.10
CA ASN A 36 15.88 -14.51 11.15
C ASN A 36 15.29 -15.67 10.32
N GLY A 37 14.03 -15.54 9.96
CA GLY A 37 13.25 -16.49 9.18
C GLY A 37 13.27 -16.19 7.69
N VAL A 38 12.36 -16.83 6.95
CA VAL A 38 12.18 -16.66 5.51
C VAL A 38 10.82 -16.07 5.22
N PHE A 39 10.79 -15.02 4.41
CA PHE A 39 9.59 -14.47 3.78
C PHE A 39 9.54 -14.91 2.33
N TYR A 40 8.50 -15.64 1.93
CA TYR A 40 8.33 -16.09 0.57
C TYR A 40 7.00 -15.65 -0.06
N LEU A 41 6.97 -15.62 -1.39
CA LEU A 41 5.80 -15.27 -2.18
C LEU A 41 5.32 -16.51 -2.94
N ARG A 42 4.04 -16.86 -2.76
CA ARG A 42 3.35 -17.91 -3.52
C ARG A 42 2.20 -17.29 -4.31
N ILE A 43 2.12 -17.58 -5.60
CA ILE A 43 1.04 -17.13 -6.47
C ILE A 43 -0.09 -18.13 -6.43
N GLU A 44 -1.26 -17.70 -5.92
CA GLU A 44 -2.46 -18.51 -5.80
C GLU A 44 -3.39 -18.29 -7.00
N ASP A 45 -3.06 -18.97 -8.10
CA ASP A 45 -3.70 -18.87 -9.41
C ASP A 45 -4.55 -20.11 -9.77
N THR A 46 -5.11 -20.79 -8.77
CA THR A 46 -6.00 -21.96 -8.98
C THR A 46 -7.30 -21.62 -9.70
N ASP A 47 -7.70 -20.34 -9.72
CA ASP A 47 -8.83 -19.83 -10.46
C ASP A 47 -8.37 -19.06 -11.70
N GLN A 48 -8.17 -19.81 -12.80
CA GLN A 48 -7.69 -19.27 -14.07
C GLN A 48 -8.70 -18.32 -14.75
N THR A 49 -9.97 -18.38 -14.36
CA THR A 49 -11.00 -17.49 -14.94
C THR A 49 -10.86 -16.04 -14.46
N ARG A 50 -10.22 -15.84 -13.32
CA ARG A 50 -9.96 -14.51 -12.73
C ARG A 50 -8.52 -14.05 -12.92
N PHE A 51 -7.71 -14.82 -13.63
CA PHE A 51 -6.34 -14.40 -13.92
C PHE A 51 -6.29 -13.12 -14.74
N VAL A 52 -5.48 -12.15 -14.32
CA VAL A 52 -5.27 -10.89 -15.04
C VAL A 52 -3.82 -10.80 -15.50
N PRO A 53 -3.56 -10.73 -16.82
CA PRO A 53 -2.21 -10.59 -17.34
C PRO A 53 -1.49 -9.37 -16.72
N GLY A 54 -0.21 -9.57 -16.35
CA GLY A 54 0.60 -8.52 -15.72
C GLY A 54 0.44 -8.38 -14.21
N ALA A 55 -0.60 -8.96 -13.59
CA ALA A 55 -0.82 -8.83 -12.15
C ALA A 55 0.30 -9.46 -11.31
N GLU A 56 0.86 -10.59 -11.72
CA GLU A 56 2.00 -11.21 -11.05
C GLU A 56 3.25 -10.33 -11.10
N ALA A 57 3.61 -9.82 -12.29
CA ALA A 57 4.75 -8.92 -12.46
C ALA A 57 4.56 -7.63 -11.62
N TYR A 58 3.34 -7.09 -11.60
CA TYR A 58 2.99 -5.94 -10.78
C TYR A 58 3.21 -6.22 -9.28
N ILE A 59 2.79 -7.39 -8.77
CA ILE A 59 2.98 -7.76 -7.36
C ILE A 59 4.48 -7.79 -7.04
N MET A 60 5.30 -8.41 -7.89
CA MET A 60 6.75 -8.48 -7.70
C MET A 60 7.40 -7.10 -7.69
N GLU A 61 7.10 -6.26 -8.68
CA GLU A 61 7.62 -4.89 -8.80
C GLU A 61 7.19 -4.03 -7.60
N ALA A 62 5.94 -4.16 -7.14
CA ALA A 62 5.45 -3.43 -5.98
C ALA A 62 6.20 -3.79 -4.69
N LEU A 63 6.46 -5.08 -4.44
CA LEU A 63 7.21 -5.53 -3.27
C LEU A 63 8.68 -5.11 -3.35
N GLU A 64 9.26 -5.12 -4.54
CA GLU A 64 10.64 -4.65 -4.78
C GLU A 64 10.76 -3.14 -4.55
N TRP A 65 9.85 -2.33 -5.12
CA TRP A 65 9.82 -0.89 -4.90
C TRP A 65 9.72 -0.52 -3.42
N LEU A 66 8.96 -1.29 -2.63
CA LEU A 66 8.79 -1.08 -1.19
C LEU A 66 9.97 -1.61 -0.35
N GLY A 67 10.97 -2.23 -0.96
CA GLY A 67 12.11 -2.82 -0.24
C GLY A 67 11.78 -4.09 0.55
N ILE A 68 10.62 -4.72 0.31
CA ILE A 68 10.17 -5.95 0.99
C ILE A 68 10.07 -7.14 0.04
N ALA A 69 11.02 -7.25 -0.89
CA ALA A 69 11.09 -8.36 -1.83
C ALA A 69 11.26 -9.71 -1.11
N PRO A 70 10.57 -10.79 -1.57
CA PRO A 70 10.68 -12.11 -0.97
C PRO A 70 12.05 -12.75 -1.21
N GLU A 71 12.48 -13.60 -0.29
CA GLU A 71 13.68 -14.42 -0.45
C GLU A 71 13.47 -15.60 -1.40
N GLU A 72 12.24 -16.14 -1.45
CA GLU A 72 11.85 -17.26 -2.28
C GLU A 72 10.56 -16.93 -3.04
N THR A 73 10.55 -17.19 -4.33
CA THR A 73 9.39 -17.00 -5.20
C THR A 73 9.63 -17.63 -6.58
N VAL A 74 8.69 -17.45 -7.50
CA VAL A 74 8.84 -17.85 -8.91
C VAL A 74 10.15 -17.30 -9.49
N GLY A 75 10.98 -18.20 -10.01
CA GLY A 75 12.28 -17.84 -10.61
C GLY A 75 13.39 -17.46 -9.62
N LYS A 76 13.14 -17.58 -8.31
CA LYS A 76 14.12 -17.22 -7.28
C LYS A 76 14.08 -18.20 -6.12
N ASN A 77 15.20 -18.95 -5.90
CA ASN A 77 15.36 -19.91 -4.80
C ASN A 77 14.19 -20.91 -4.67
N GLU A 78 14.03 -21.75 -5.69
CA GLU A 78 12.90 -22.67 -5.83
C GLU A 78 13.02 -23.98 -5.01
N LYS A 79 13.64 -23.94 -3.84
CA LYS A 79 13.80 -25.11 -2.98
C LYS A 79 12.47 -25.83 -2.68
N PHE A 80 11.41 -25.08 -2.50
CA PHE A 80 10.05 -25.57 -2.23
C PHE A 80 9.09 -25.35 -3.41
N GLY A 81 9.63 -24.95 -4.57
CA GLY A 81 8.84 -24.68 -5.79
C GLY A 81 8.13 -25.90 -6.35
N PRO A 82 7.34 -25.70 -7.41
CA PRO A 82 6.97 -24.40 -8.00
C PRO A 82 6.19 -23.51 -7.04
N TYR A 83 6.33 -22.17 -7.19
CA TYR A 83 5.60 -21.20 -6.37
C TYR A 83 4.31 -20.67 -7.02
N ARG A 84 3.93 -21.19 -8.21
CA ARG A 84 2.58 -21.02 -8.78
C ARG A 84 1.76 -22.25 -8.49
N GLN A 85 0.55 -22.07 -7.96
CA GLN A 85 -0.32 -23.20 -7.63
C GLN A 85 -0.81 -23.96 -8.88
N SER A 86 -1.00 -23.28 -10.01
CA SER A 86 -1.37 -23.90 -11.28
C SER A 86 -0.33 -24.92 -11.76
N GLU A 87 0.95 -24.75 -11.41
CA GLU A 87 2.04 -25.66 -11.77
C GLU A 87 2.15 -26.89 -10.84
N ARG A 88 1.28 -26.98 -9.81
CA ARG A 88 1.28 -28.04 -8.78
C ARG A 88 0.04 -28.95 -8.85
N LYS A 89 -0.72 -28.89 -9.93
CA LYS A 89 -2.01 -29.57 -10.09
C LYS A 89 -1.98 -31.05 -9.70
N ASP A 90 -1.02 -31.80 -10.24
CA ASP A 90 -0.93 -33.25 -10.01
C ASP A 90 -0.66 -33.62 -8.55
N LEU A 91 -0.02 -32.73 -7.82
CA LEU A 91 0.24 -32.89 -6.41
C LEU A 91 -1.06 -32.84 -5.58
N TYR A 92 -1.95 -31.92 -5.89
CA TYR A 92 -3.19 -31.74 -5.12
C TYR A 92 -4.16 -32.91 -5.23
N GLN A 93 -4.19 -33.60 -6.39
CA GLN A 93 -5.01 -34.80 -6.57
C GLN A 93 -4.63 -35.89 -5.56
N GLN A 94 -3.35 -36.14 -5.34
CA GLN A 94 -2.88 -37.14 -4.38
C GLN A 94 -3.39 -36.89 -2.96
N TYR A 95 -3.44 -35.61 -2.54
CA TYR A 95 -3.95 -35.23 -1.23
C TYR A 95 -5.48 -35.29 -1.16
N ALA A 96 -6.19 -34.96 -2.23
CA ALA A 96 -7.62 -35.17 -2.31
C ALA A 96 -7.98 -36.67 -2.16
N ASP A 97 -7.26 -37.55 -2.87
CA ASP A 97 -7.43 -39.00 -2.76
C ASP A 97 -7.11 -39.53 -1.37
N GLN A 98 -6.08 -38.98 -0.72
CA GLN A 98 -5.77 -39.33 0.67
C GLN A 98 -6.92 -39.02 1.63
N LEU A 99 -7.59 -37.86 1.46
CA LEU A 99 -8.77 -37.48 2.27
C LEU A 99 -9.97 -38.39 2.01
N ILE A 100 -10.20 -38.79 0.75
CA ILE A 100 -11.23 -39.78 0.40
C ILE A 100 -10.94 -41.11 1.11
N ASN A 101 -9.73 -41.64 0.95
CA ASN A 101 -9.33 -42.94 1.50
C ASN A 101 -9.37 -42.98 3.05
N SER A 102 -9.13 -41.86 3.69
CA SER A 102 -9.19 -41.71 5.15
C SER A 102 -10.60 -41.38 5.68
N GLY A 103 -11.57 -41.21 4.79
CA GLY A 103 -12.97 -40.91 5.16
C GLY A 103 -13.24 -39.45 5.57
N TRP A 104 -12.29 -38.54 5.36
CA TRP A 104 -12.43 -37.11 5.62
C TRP A 104 -12.99 -36.33 4.44
N ALA A 105 -13.15 -36.95 3.27
CA ALA A 105 -13.76 -36.36 2.10
C ALA A 105 -14.62 -37.38 1.35
N TYR A 106 -15.45 -36.90 0.43
CA TYR A 106 -16.34 -37.74 -0.36
C TYR A 106 -16.61 -37.10 -1.74
N TYR A 107 -17.00 -37.92 -2.71
CA TYR A 107 -17.44 -37.45 -4.00
C TYR A 107 -18.88 -36.95 -3.96
N ALA A 108 -19.16 -35.81 -4.58
CA ALA A 108 -20.49 -35.26 -4.76
C ALA A 108 -20.74 -35.04 -6.24
N PHE A 109 -21.83 -35.60 -6.75
CA PHE A 109 -22.23 -35.61 -8.17
C PHE A 109 -23.37 -34.64 -8.48
N ASP A 110 -23.85 -33.88 -7.47
CA ASP A 110 -24.91 -32.89 -7.66
C ASP A 110 -24.55 -31.88 -8.74
N THR A 111 -25.45 -31.70 -9.70
CA THR A 111 -25.29 -30.68 -10.75
C THR A 111 -25.55 -29.29 -10.20
N PRO A 112 -25.03 -28.22 -10.86
CA PRO A 112 -25.34 -26.83 -10.48
C PRO A 112 -26.85 -26.55 -10.44
N GLU A 113 -27.63 -27.13 -11.38
CA GLU A 113 -29.06 -26.97 -11.48
C GLU A 113 -29.79 -27.63 -10.27
N ALA A 114 -29.35 -28.83 -9.87
CA ALA A 114 -29.89 -29.53 -8.70
C ALA A 114 -29.64 -28.73 -7.42
N LEU A 115 -28.40 -28.21 -7.25
CA LEU A 115 -28.06 -27.36 -6.12
C LEU A 115 -28.82 -26.04 -6.09
N ASP A 116 -29.09 -25.45 -7.26
CA ASP A 116 -29.91 -24.23 -7.38
C ASP A 116 -31.37 -24.50 -7.00
N ALA A 117 -31.93 -25.64 -7.40
CA ALA A 117 -33.25 -26.07 -6.98
C ALA A 117 -33.34 -26.21 -5.44
N HIS A 118 -32.37 -26.84 -4.82
CA HIS A 118 -32.31 -26.94 -3.35
C HIS A 118 -32.21 -25.57 -2.66
N ARG A 119 -31.42 -24.63 -3.22
CA ARG A 119 -31.34 -23.25 -2.70
C ARG A 119 -32.70 -22.55 -2.76
N LYS A 120 -33.37 -22.60 -3.91
CA LYS A 120 -34.69 -21.97 -4.11
C LYS A 120 -35.75 -22.56 -3.17
N GLN A 121 -35.74 -23.88 -2.98
CA GLN A 121 -36.64 -24.52 -2.04
C GLN A 121 -36.45 -24.02 -0.61
N HIS A 122 -35.19 -23.97 -0.13
CA HIS A 122 -34.89 -23.50 1.22
C HIS A 122 -35.22 -22.01 1.40
N GLU A 123 -34.96 -21.19 0.37
CA GLU A 123 -35.29 -19.77 0.36
C GLU A 123 -36.80 -19.55 0.46
N ALA A 124 -37.61 -20.35 -0.25
CA ALA A 124 -39.07 -20.32 -0.14
C ALA A 124 -39.58 -20.68 1.26
N GLU A 125 -38.79 -21.46 2.02
CA GLU A 125 -39.05 -21.81 3.44
C GLU A 125 -38.47 -20.80 4.43
N GLY A 126 -37.86 -19.70 3.95
CA GLY A 126 -37.16 -18.69 4.78
C GLY A 126 -35.86 -19.21 5.42
N LYS A 127 -35.24 -20.23 4.83
CA LYS A 127 -33.98 -20.85 5.28
C LYS A 127 -32.86 -20.66 4.27
N THR A 128 -31.62 -20.74 4.74
CA THR A 128 -30.46 -20.80 3.85
C THR A 128 -30.06 -22.25 3.62
N PHE A 129 -29.86 -22.64 2.36
CA PHE A 129 -29.30 -23.95 2.03
C PHE A 129 -27.80 -23.96 2.36
N ILE A 130 -27.38 -24.88 3.24
CA ILE A 130 -25.98 -25.14 3.57
C ILE A 130 -25.72 -26.62 3.26
N TYR A 131 -24.72 -26.88 2.42
CA TYR A 131 -24.31 -28.25 2.12
C TYR A 131 -23.50 -28.81 3.29
N ASN A 132 -24.12 -29.63 4.16
CA ASN A 132 -23.50 -30.10 5.40
C ASN A 132 -24.07 -31.46 5.88
N HIS A 133 -23.78 -31.84 7.11
CA HIS A 133 -24.22 -33.10 7.70
C HIS A 133 -25.74 -33.33 7.71
N HIS A 134 -26.57 -32.29 7.64
CA HIS A 134 -28.03 -32.46 7.60
C HIS A 134 -28.56 -32.96 6.26
N ASN A 135 -27.82 -32.76 5.19
CA ASN A 135 -28.30 -33.06 3.86
C ASN A 135 -27.33 -33.89 2.98
N ARG A 136 -26.04 -34.02 3.31
CA ARG A 136 -25.08 -34.77 2.49
C ARG A 136 -25.47 -36.21 2.24
N GLU A 137 -26.27 -36.85 3.12
CA GLU A 137 -26.80 -38.21 2.96
C GLU A 137 -28.18 -38.23 2.23
N LYS A 138 -28.68 -37.10 1.78
CA LYS A 138 -29.91 -36.92 0.99
C LYS A 138 -29.64 -36.39 -0.41
N LEU A 139 -28.40 -36.04 -0.66
CA LEU A 139 -27.90 -35.50 -1.92
C LEU A 139 -27.16 -36.58 -2.71
N ASP A 140 -26.80 -36.27 -3.96
CA ASP A 140 -26.16 -37.22 -4.86
C ASP A 140 -24.66 -37.36 -4.54
N THR A 141 -24.33 -38.21 -3.59
CA THR A 141 -22.98 -38.35 -3.04
C THR A 141 -22.53 -39.80 -2.96
N SER A 142 -21.21 -40.02 -2.91
CA SER A 142 -20.62 -41.34 -2.65
C SER A 142 -20.90 -41.86 -1.22
N LEU A 143 -21.54 -41.09 -0.38
CA LEU A 143 -21.97 -41.55 0.98
C LEU A 143 -23.24 -42.38 0.93
N VAL A 144 -24.04 -42.28 -0.16
CA VAL A 144 -25.35 -42.91 -0.30
C VAL A 144 -25.41 -43.96 -1.42
N ILE A 145 -24.35 -44.10 -2.20
CA ILE A 145 -24.19 -45.13 -3.24
C ILE A 145 -23.02 -46.08 -2.89
N SER A 146 -22.97 -47.24 -3.53
CA SER A 146 -21.87 -48.18 -3.31
C SER A 146 -20.53 -47.68 -3.87
N ALA A 147 -19.42 -48.21 -3.35
CA ALA A 147 -18.10 -47.90 -3.88
C ALA A 147 -17.95 -48.33 -5.35
N GLU A 148 -18.61 -49.43 -5.75
CA GLU A 148 -18.62 -49.95 -7.14
C GLU A 148 -19.36 -48.96 -8.06
N GLU A 149 -20.52 -48.47 -7.65
CA GLU A 149 -21.28 -47.48 -8.42
C GLU A 149 -20.51 -46.15 -8.49
N THR A 150 -19.89 -45.69 -7.40
CA THR A 150 -19.02 -44.52 -7.38
C THR A 150 -17.89 -44.66 -8.42
N ALA A 151 -17.16 -45.77 -8.38
CA ALA A 151 -16.07 -46.03 -9.32
C ALA A 151 -16.56 -46.07 -10.78
N LYS A 152 -17.69 -46.69 -11.03
CA LYS A 152 -18.31 -46.77 -12.36
C LYS A 152 -18.70 -45.37 -12.89
N ARG A 153 -19.31 -44.53 -12.09
CA ARG A 153 -19.68 -43.15 -12.46
C ARG A 153 -18.44 -42.32 -12.81
N ILE A 154 -17.40 -42.39 -11.98
CA ILE A 154 -16.11 -41.72 -12.25
C ILE A 154 -15.47 -42.24 -13.54
N ALA A 155 -15.41 -43.59 -13.75
CA ALA A 155 -14.86 -44.20 -14.95
C ALA A 155 -15.62 -43.82 -16.22
N ASN A 156 -16.93 -43.58 -16.13
CA ASN A 156 -17.78 -43.08 -17.22
C ASN A 156 -17.60 -41.58 -17.50
N GLY A 157 -16.75 -40.87 -16.77
CA GLY A 157 -16.48 -39.46 -16.97
C GLY A 157 -17.56 -38.53 -16.41
N GLU A 158 -18.39 -39.02 -15.48
CA GLU A 158 -19.39 -38.17 -14.83
C GLU A 158 -18.72 -37.06 -14.02
N HIS A 159 -19.25 -35.84 -14.12
CA HIS A 159 -18.71 -34.71 -13.35
C HIS A 159 -18.96 -34.86 -11.86
N TYR A 160 -17.94 -34.63 -11.09
CA TYR A 160 -18.01 -34.63 -9.63
C TYR A 160 -17.12 -33.53 -9.03
N VAL A 161 -17.38 -33.20 -7.78
CA VAL A 161 -16.47 -32.45 -6.90
C VAL A 161 -16.12 -33.28 -5.69
N ILE A 162 -14.99 -33.01 -5.06
CA ILE A 162 -14.62 -33.62 -3.78
C ILE A 162 -14.94 -32.62 -2.67
N ARG A 163 -15.74 -33.05 -1.70
CA ARG A 163 -16.12 -32.23 -0.53
C ARG A 163 -15.50 -32.74 0.72
N PHE A 164 -15.11 -31.81 1.61
CA PHE A 164 -14.69 -32.13 2.97
C PHE A 164 -15.87 -32.68 3.77
N LYS A 165 -15.67 -33.75 4.50
CA LYS A 165 -16.68 -34.32 5.41
C LYS A 165 -16.50 -33.72 6.79
N THR A 166 -17.20 -32.62 7.05
CA THR A 166 -17.10 -31.92 8.34
C THR A 166 -17.58 -32.80 9.48
N PRO A 167 -16.82 -32.93 10.58
CA PRO A 167 -17.28 -33.66 11.80
C PRO A 167 -18.55 -33.03 12.37
N VAL A 168 -19.32 -33.83 13.10
CA VAL A 168 -20.58 -33.43 13.69
C VAL A 168 -20.43 -33.33 15.22
N ASP A 169 -21.10 -32.36 15.83
CA ASP A 169 -21.18 -32.18 17.29
C ASP A 169 -19.80 -31.97 17.98
N GLU A 170 -18.86 -31.33 17.27
CA GLU A 170 -17.58 -30.91 17.86
C GLU A 170 -17.54 -29.41 18.03
N THR A 171 -16.97 -28.93 19.15
CA THR A 171 -16.59 -27.53 19.37
C THR A 171 -15.10 -27.41 19.17
N LEU A 172 -14.69 -26.62 18.20
CA LEU A 172 -13.27 -26.32 17.92
C LEU A 172 -12.83 -25.13 18.79
N HIS A 173 -11.84 -25.36 19.65
CA HIS A 173 -11.16 -24.30 20.41
C HIS A 173 -9.85 -23.98 19.72
N LEU A 174 -9.82 -22.86 19.01
CA LEU A 174 -8.69 -22.45 18.19
C LEU A 174 -8.01 -21.22 18.79
N LYS A 175 -6.71 -21.12 18.64
CA LYS A 175 -5.92 -19.99 19.11
C LYS A 175 -5.40 -19.20 17.94
N ASP A 176 -5.64 -17.90 17.99
CA ASP A 176 -5.08 -16.92 17.04
C ASP A 176 -4.21 -15.92 17.80
N ILE A 177 -3.02 -15.62 17.30
CA ILE A 177 -2.06 -14.74 17.99
C ILE A 177 -2.67 -13.36 18.25
N ILE A 178 -3.45 -12.83 17.30
CA ILE A 178 -4.02 -11.47 17.38
C ILE A 178 -5.43 -11.52 18.02
N ARG A 179 -6.29 -12.45 17.58
CA ARG A 179 -7.68 -12.53 18.00
C ARG A 179 -7.85 -13.18 19.38
N GLY A 180 -6.87 -13.99 19.80
CA GLY A 180 -6.93 -14.78 21.00
C GLY A 180 -7.69 -16.09 20.78
N ASP A 181 -8.43 -16.55 21.81
CA ASP A 181 -9.19 -17.78 21.72
C ASP A 181 -10.48 -17.57 20.91
N VAL A 182 -10.67 -18.40 19.88
CA VAL A 182 -11.84 -18.40 18.99
C VAL A 182 -12.51 -19.76 19.03
N LYS A 183 -13.84 -19.78 19.11
CA LYS A 183 -14.63 -21.01 19.16
C LYS A 183 -15.49 -21.14 17.91
N PHE A 184 -15.55 -22.35 17.36
CA PHE A 184 -16.40 -22.68 16.22
C PHE A 184 -17.13 -23.99 16.48
N GLU A 185 -18.43 -23.99 16.20
CA GLU A 185 -19.26 -25.19 16.24
C GLU A 185 -19.27 -25.85 14.87
N THR A 186 -18.85 -27.12 14.77
CA THR A 186 -18.74 -27.82 13.48
C THR A 186 -20.08 -27.97 12.79
N ASN A 187 -21.18 -28.02 13.54
CA ASN A 187 -22.55 -28.09 12.99
C ASN A 187 -22.95 -26.86 12.17
N LEU A 188 -22.24 -25.74 12.33
CA LEU A 188 -22.48 -24.52 11.57
C LEU A 188 -21.62 -24.45 10.31
N LEU A 189 -20.68 -25.39 10.14
CA LEU A 189 -19.79 -25.42 8.99
C LEU A 189 -20.42 -26.17 7.83
N ASP A 190 -20.10 -25.77 6.61
CA ASP A 190 -20.48 -26.48 5.40
C ASP A 190 -19.37 -27.46 4.95
N ASP A 191 -19.78 -28.48 4.23
CA ASP A 191 -18.87 -29.41 3.57
C ASP A 191 -18.30 -28.75 2.33
N LYS A 192 -17.26 -27.94 2.52
CA LYS A 192 -16.63 -27.15 1.44
C LYS A 192 -16.09 -28.03 0.32
N VAL A 193 -16.24 -27.57 -0.91
CA VAL A 193 -15.56 -28.17 -2.05
C VAL A 193 -14.05 -27.99 -1.86
N LEU A 194 -13.32 -29.07 -1.94
CA LEU A 194 -11.86 -29.12 -1.87
C LEU A 194 -11.23 -29.24 -3.27
N PHE A 195 -11.89 -30.00 -4.15
CA PHE A 195 -11.41 -30.29 -5.49
C PHE A 195 -12.56 -30.12 -6.49
N LYS A 196 -12.31 -29.36 -7.52
CA LYS A 196 -13.32 -28.96 -8.53
C LYS A 196 -13.41 -29.98 -9.67
N SER A 197 -14.52 -29.97 -10.41
CA SER A 197 -14.73 -30.83 -11.58
C SER A 197 -13.79 -30.53 -12.76
N ASP A 198 -13.14 -29.36 -12.80
CA ASP A 198 -12.11 -29.00 -13.77
C ASP A 198 -10.74 -29.62 -13.46
N GLY A 199 -10.63 -30.39 -12.39
CA GLY A 199 -9.40 -31.02 -11.93
C GLY A 199 -8.43 -30.07 -11.21
N MET A 200 -8.93 -28.95 -10.71
CA MET A 200 -8.15 -28.00 -9.89
C MET A 200 -8.65 -28.01 -8.44
N PRO A 201 -7.74 -27.86 -7.46
CA PRO A 201 -8.15 -27.69 -6.07
C PRO A 201 -8.85 -26.35 -5.88
N THR A 202 -9.65 -26.27 -4.83
CA THR A 202 -10.04 -24.95 -4.31
C THR A 202 -8.91 -24.36 -3.48
N TYR A 203 -9.01 -23.05 -3.18
CA TYR A 203 -8.13 -22.35 -2.26
C TYR A 203 -7.88 -23.15 -0.96
N HIS A 204 -8.91 -23.77 -0.39
CA HIS A 204 -8.80 -24.45 0.90
C HIS A 204 -7.82 -25.61 0.88
N LEU A 205 -7.91 -26.49 -0.11
CA LEU A 205 -6.99 -27.64 -0.22
C LEU A 205 -5.59 -27.18 -0.63
N ALA A 206 -5.49 -26.36 -1.68
CA ALA A 206 -4.20 -25.91 -2.19
C ALA A 206 -3.38 -25.17 -1.12
N ASN A 207 -4.02 -24.26 -0.39
CA ASN A 207 -3.37 -23.48 0.67
C ASN A 207 -2.77 -24.38 1.76
N ILE A 208 -3.53 -25.38 2.26
CA ILE A 208 -3.09 -26.27 3.33
C ILE A 208 -1.94 -27.18 2.87
N VAL A 209 -2.07 -27.77 1.70
CA VAL A 209 -1.04 -28.65 1.13
C VAL A 209 0.26 -27.88 0.93
N ASP A 210 0.17 -26.69 0.34
CA ASP A 210 1.36 -25.88 0.09
C ASP A 210 1.98 -25.32 1.37
N ASP A 211 1.19 -24.85 2.31
CA ASP A 211 1.70 -24.39 3.60
C ASP A 211 2.45 -25.51 4.35
N HIS A 212 1.95 -26.74 4.27
CA HIS A 212 2.64 -27.91 4.84
C HIS A 212 3.95 -28.23 4.11
N LEU A 213 3.89 -28.35 2.79
CA LEU A 213 5.06 -28.74 1.97
C LEU A 213 6.14 -27.67 1.90
N MET A 214 5.76 -26.39 2.02
CA MET A 214 6.67 -25.25 2.08
C MET A 214 7.12 -24.92 3.51
N GLU A 215 6.75 -25.78 4.48
CA GLU A 215 7.13 -25.65 5.90
C GLU A 215 6.70 -24.31 6.53
N THR A 216 5.53 -23.80 6.17
CA THR A 216 4.98 -22.57 6.76
C THR A 216 4.79 -22.73 8.26
N SER A 217 5.44 -21.88 9.05
CA SER A 217 5.36 -21.91 10.51
C SER A 217 4.21 -21.05 11.06
N HIS A 218 3.94 -19.92 10.40
CA HIS A 218 2.91 -18.95 10.78
C HIS A 218 2.12 -18.49 9.56
N VAL A 219 0.81 -18.47 9.68
CA VAL A 219 -0.12 -17.98 8.66
C VAL A 219 -0.62 -16.60 9.09
N ILE A 220 0.06 -15.56 8.60
CA ILE A 220 -0.30 -14.15 8.84
C ILE A 220 -1.08 -13.66 7.62
N ARG A 221 -2.39 -13.34 7.79
CA ARG A 221 -3.29 -12.96 6.69
C ARG A 221 -4.41 -12.03 7.16
N GLY A 222 -5.19 -11.45 6.25
CA GLY A 222 -6.32 -10.59 6.58
C GLY A 222 -7.44 -11.33 7.33
N GLU A 223 -8.15 -10.63 8.20
CA GLU A 223 -9.25 -11.18 9.02
C GLU A 223 -10.46 -11.67 8.20
N GLU A 224 -10.57 -11.27 6.95
CA GLU A 224 -11.55 -11.81 6.01
C GLU A 224 -11.44 -13.33 5.82
N TRP A 225 -10.28 -13.90 6.14
CA TRP A 225 -10.01 -15.34 6.09
C TRP A 225 -10.23 -16.07 7.42
N LEU A 226 -10.56 -15.35 8.49
CA LEU A 226 -10.85 -15.98 9.80
C LEU A 226 -11.96 -17.04 9.73
N PRO A 227 -13.05 -16.86 8.96
CA PRO A 227 -14.08 -17.91 8.81
C PRO A 227 -13.58 -19.21 8.16
N SER A 228 -12.44 -19.18 7.46
CA SER A 228 -11.82 -20.39 6.88
C SER A 228 -10.93 -21.15 7.87
N MET A 229 -10.57 -20.54 8.99
CA MET A 229 -9.66 -21.15 9.98
C MET A 229 -10.13 -22.51 10.50
N PRO A 230 -11.41 -22.71 10.86
CA PRO A 230 -11.86 -24.01 11.36
C PRO A 230 -11.70 -25.12 10.33
N LEU A 231 -12.04 -24.89 9.06
CA LEU A 231 -11.82 -25.87 7.99
C LEU A 231 -10.33 -26.17 7.81
N HIS A 232 -9.49 -25.15 7.82
CA HIS A 232 -8.04 -25.31 7.65
C HIS A 232 -7.44 -26.17 8.78
N VAL A 233 -7.80 -25.90 10.03
CA VAL A 233 -7.34 -26.72 11.17
C VAL A 233 -7.87 -28.16 11.09
N LEU A 234 -9.11 -28.36 10.67
CA LEU A 234 -9.67 -29.69 10.43
C LEU A 234 -8.95 -30.43 9.31
N LEU A 235 -8.49 -29.74 8.23
CA LEU A 235 -7.69 -30.34 7.18
C LEU A 235 -6.32 -30.77 7.69
N TYR A 236 -5.62 -29.97 8.50
CA TYR A 236 -4.39 -30.38 9.17
C TYR A 236 -4.61 -31.63 10.04
N LYS A 237 -5.72 -31.66 10.83
CA LYS A 237 -6.12 -32.82 11.62
C LYS A 237 -6.36 -34.06 10.75
N ALA A 238 -7.05 -33.88 9.62
CA ALA A 238 -7.39 -34.96 8.69
C ALA A 238 -6.15 -35.60 8.02
N PHE A 239 -5.14 -34.79 7.74
CA PHE A 239 -3.85 -35.26 7.22
C PHE A 239 -2.89 -35.78 8.31
N GLY A 240 -3.21 -35.58 9.59
CA GLY A 240 -2.29 -35.89 10.69
C GLY A 240 -1.08 -34.96 10.76
N TRP A 241 -1.22 -33.75 10.24
CA TRP A 241 -0.17 -32.73 10.24
C TRP A 241 -0.33 -31.78 11.41
N GLU A 242 0.80 -31.24 11.87
CA GLU A 242 0.82 -30.11 12.81
C GLU A 242 0.40 -28.82 12.08
N ALA A 243 -0.59 -28.14 12.62
CA ALA A 243 -1.04 -26.87 12.04
C ALA A 243 -0.03 -25.74 12.36
N PRO A 244 0.18 -24.77 11.44
CA PRO A 244 0.93 -23.57 11.74
C PRO A 244 0.22 -22.69 12.77
N GLU A 245 0.92 -21.73 13.35
CA GLU A 245 0.28 -20.67 14.14
C GLU A 245 -0.47 -19.70 13.24
N PHE A 246 -1.63 -19.20 13.69
CA PHE A 246 -2.48 -18.29 12.92
C PHE A 246 -2.46 -16.88 13.51
N ALA A 247 -2.41 -15.88 12.63
CA ALA A 247 -2.54 -14.47 12.99
C ALA A 247 -3.43 -13.75 11.95
N HIS A 248 -4.64 -13.35 12.35
CA HIS A 248 -5.57 -12.67 11.44
C HIS A 248 -5.54 -11.16 11.69
N LEU A 249 -4.97 -10.44 10.72
CA LEU A 249 -4.78 -8.99 10.72
C LEU A 249 -6.10 -8.25 10.57
N PRO A 250 -6.35 -7.17 11.32
CA PRO A 250 -7.54 -6.35 11.18
C PRO A 250 -7.58 -5.64 9.82
N LEU A 251 -8.78 -5.26 9.38
CA LEU A 251 -8.97 -4.50 8.13
C LEU A 251 -8.36 -3.10 8.23
N ILE A 252 -7.91 -2.57 7.09
CA ILE A 252 -7.76 -1.12 6.92
C ILE A 252 -9.15 -0.57 6.59
N LEU A 253 -9.62 0.33 7.44
CA LEU A 253 -10.94 0.94 7.32
C LEU A 253 -10.84 2.25 6.52
N LYS A 254 -11.91 2.58 5.81
CA LYS A 254 -12.02 3.86 5.08
C LYS A 254 -11.97 5.06 6.03
N PRO A 255 -11.51 6.22 5.55
CA PRO A 255 -11.37 7.44 6.38
C PRO A 255 -12.70 7.90 6.97
N VAL A 256 -13.78 7.83 6.20
CA VAL A 256 -15.12 8.32 6.56
C VAL A 256 -16.13 7.17 6.50
N GLY A 257 -16.92 7.05 7.56
CA GLY A 257 -17.91 5.98 7.71
C GLY A 257 -17.29 4.66 8.18
N ASN A 258 -18.00 3.56 7.94
CA ASN A 258 -17.63 2.21 8.35
C ASN A 258 -17.31 1.33 7.13
N GLY A 259 -16.47 0.34 7.33
CA GLY A 259 -16.14 -0.69 6.35
C GLY A 259 -14.72 -0.62 5.80
N LYS A 260 -14.36 -1.64 5.04
CA LYS A 260 -13.03 -1.83 4.43
C LYS A 260 -12.74 -0.71 3.43
N LEU A 261 -11.51 -0.20 3.45
CA LEU A 261 -11.00 0.72 2.44
C LEU A 261 -11.03 0.08 1.05
N SER A 262 -11.54 0.81 0.08
CA SER A 262 -11.67 0.37 -1.31
C SER A 262 -11.06 1.36 -2.30
N LYS A 263 -10.85 0.91 -3.55
CA LYS A 263 -10.45 1.78 -4.67
C LYS A 263 -11.36 3.01 -4.80
N ARG A 264 -12.67 2.81 -4.72
CA ARG A 264 -13.66 3.90 -4.85
C ARG A 264 -13.50 4.99 -3.78
N ASP A 265 -13.07 4.62 -2.58
CA ASP A 265 -12.81 5.59 -1.51
C ASP A 265 -11.58 6.44 -1.86
N GLY A 266 -10.51 5.81 -2.37
CA GLY A 266 -9.31 6.50 -2.85
C GLY A 266 -9.61 7.45 -4.01
N ASP A 267 -10.29 6.98 -5.04
CA ASP A 267 -10.69 7.79 -6.21
C ASP A 267 -11.51 9.01 -5.80
N LYS A 268 -12.50 8.82 -4.89
CA LYS A 268 -13.38 9.89 -4.41
C LYS A 268 -12.63 10.95 -3.59
N MET A 269 -11.63 10.56 -2.82
CA MET A 269 -10.90 11.43 -1.89
C MET A 269 -9.53 11.86 -2.42
N GLY A 270 -9.13 11.41 -3.61
CA GLY A 270 -7.91 11.84 -4.30
C GLY A 270 -6.61 11.25 -3.79
N PHE A 271 -6.64 10.10 -3.10
CA PHE A 271 -5.44 9.41 -2.66
C PHE A 271 -5.29 8.01 -3.29
N PRO A 272 -4.07 7.52 -3.53
CA PRO A 272 -3.84 6.20 -4.11
C PRO A 272 -4.12 5.09 -3.09
N VAL A 273 -4.58 3.93 -3.59
CA VAL A 273 -4.73 2.70 -2.80
C VAL A 273 -3.91 1.54 -3.36
N PHE A 274 -3.11 1.81 -4.39
CA PHE A 274 -2.20 0.86 -5.02
C PHE A 274 -0.76 1.37 -4.91
N PRO A 275 0.23 0.50 -4.69
CA PRO A 275 1.64 0.92 -4.62
C PRO A 275 2.15 1.53 -5.93
N LEU A 276 1.75 0.96 -7.08
CA LEU A 276 2.15 1.41 -8.41
C LEU A 276 0.92 1.72 -9.26
N GLU A 277 1.10 2.49 -10.32
CA GLU A 277 0.07 2.75 -11.32
C GLU A 277 -0.40 1.45 -11.99
N TRP A 278 -1.69 1.33 -12.22
CA TRP A 278 -2.29 0.23 -12.95
C TRP A 278 -3.11 0.73 -14.14
N LYS A 279 -2.70 0.30 -15.34
CA LYS A 279 -3.35 0.67 -16.60
C LYS A 279 -4.24 -0.45 -17.10
N THR A 280 -5.46 -0.11 -17.48
CA THR A 280 -6.42 -1.00 -18.14
C THR A 280 -7.04 -0.27 -19.34
N GLU A 281 -7.78 -0.98 -20.16
CA GLU A 281 -8.57 -0.36 -21.25
C GLU A 281 -9.62 0.63 -20.72
N GLU A 282 -10.10 0.43 -19.51
CA GLU A 282 -11.11 1.29 -18.86
C GLU A 282 -10.50 2.56 -18.23
N GLY A 283 -9.18 2.63 -18.10
CA GLY A 283 -8.49 3.79 -17.53
C GLY A 283 -7.27 3.47 -16.67
N VAL A 284 -6.76 4.51 -16.04
CA VAL A 284 -5.54 4.47 -15.22
C VAL A 284 -5.91 4.63 -13.75
N SER A 285 -5.45 3.70 -12.92
CA SER A 285 -5.51 3.82 -11.46
C SER A 285 -4.15 4.29 -10.95
N SER A 286 -4.12 5.43 -10.31
CA SER A 286 -2.88 6.03 -9.81
C SER A 286 -2.25 5.23 -8.67
N GLY A 287 -0.92 5.10 -8.69
CA GLY A 287 -0.11 4.48 -7.65
C GLY A 287 0.54 5.49 -6.70
N TYR A 288 1.00 4.97 -5.55
CA TYR A 288 1.78 5.76 -4.58
C TYR A 288 3.08 6.29 -5.21
N ARG A 289 3.79 5.44 -5.96
CA ARG A 289 5.03 5.81 -6.64
C ARG A 289 4.82 6.98 -7.62
N GLU A 290 3.81 6.90 -8.46
CA GLU A 290 3.53 7.91 -9.48
C GLU A 290 2.93 9.20 -8.88
N LYS A 291 2.38 9.11 -7.66
CA LYS A 291 2.00 10.30 -6.87
C LYS A 291 3.18 10.95 -6.13
N GLY A 292 4.37 10.37 -6.24
CA GLY A 292 5.59 10.92 -5.64
C GLY A 292 5.79 10.60 -4.16
N PHE A 293 5.15 9.54 -3.66
CA PHE A 293 5.46 9.03 -2.32
C PHE A 293 6.79 8.28 -2.30
N PHE A 294 7.55 8.47 -1.25
CA PHE A 294 8.75 7.68 -0.98
C PHE A 294 8.35 6.29 -0.45
N PRO A 295 8.99 5.21 -0.93
CA PRO A 295 8.65 3.85 -0.48
C PRO A 295 8.79 3.68 1.02
N GLU A 296 9.80 4.28 1.65
CA GLU A 296 10.00 4.25 3.10
C GLU A 296 8.86 4.93 3.87
N ALA A 297 8.31 6.02 3.33
CA ALA A 297 7.16 6.70 3.92
C ALA A 297 5.91 5.81 3.88
N VAL A 298 5.68 5.13 2.75
CA VAL A 298 4.55 4.20 2.58
C VAL A 298 4.70 3.00 3.52
N VAL A 299 5.89 2.41 3.60
CA VAL A 299 6.18 1.27 4.49
C VAL A 299 5.96 1.65 5.95
N ASN A 300 6.51 2.78 6.38
CA ASN A 300 6.38 3.23 7.77
C ASN A 300 4.92 3.55 8.13
N PHE A 301 4.20 4.25 7.25
CA PHE A 301 2.77 4.54 7.44
C PHE A 301 1.94 3.25 7.55
N LEU A 302 2.14 2.29 6.62
CA LEU A 302 1.40 1.03 6.61
C LEU A 302 1.74 0.15 7.82
N ALA A 303 2.98 0.18 8.32
CA ALA A 303 3.36 -0.54 9.51
C ALA A 303 2.58 -0.08 10.75
N LEU A 304 2.36 1.23 10.88
CA LEU A 304 1.63 1.83 12.01
C LEU A 304 0.10 1.75 11.86
N LEU A 305 -0.42 1.27 10.73
CA LEU A 305 -1.84 1.02 10.58
C LEU A 305 -2.28 -0.27 11.30
N GLY A 306 -2.54 -0.13 12.58
CA GLY A 306 -3.00 -1.21 13.46
C GLY A 306 -1.88 -1.92 14.22
N TRP A 307 -0.68 -1.34 14.28
CA TRP A 307 0.44 -1.78 15.11
C TRP A 307 1.20 -0.58 15.67
N ASN A 308 1.85 -0.75 16.83
CA ASN A 308 2.84 0.17 17.38
C ASN A 308 3.88 -0.61 18.20
N ASP A 309 5.05 -0.01 18.42
CA ASP A 309 6.13 -0.60 19.21
C ASP A 309 5.97 -0.41 20.74
N GLY A 310 4.90 0.28 21.16
CA GLY A 310 4.59 0.61 22.55
C GLY A 310 5.26 1.90 23.03
N THR A 311 5.82 2.69 22.12
CA THR A 311 6.36 4.03 22.39
C THR A 311 5.61 5.07 21.56
N ASP A 312 5.98 6.36 21.72
CA ASP A 312 5.45 7.47 20.90
C ASP A 312 6.24 7.67 19.59
N LYS A 313 7.19 6.77 19.28
CA LYS A 313 7.99 6.84 18.06
C LYS A 313 7.11 6.57 16.84
N GLU A 314 7.19 7.43 15.83
CA GLU A 314 6.42 7.30 14.58
C GLU A 314 7.31 7.07 13.35
N LEU A 315 8.55 7.53 13.37
CA LEU A 315 9.45 7.43 12.23
C LEU A 315 10.47 6.30 12.44
N PHE A 316 10.38 5.29 11.58
CA PHE A 316 11.20 4.08 11.64
C PHE A 316 11.83 3.79 10.29
N SER A 317 13.08 3.38 10.26
CA SER A 317 13.61 2.66 9.09
C SER A 317 12.98 1.26 8.98
N LEU A 318 13.12 0.61 7.84
CA LEU A 318 12.63 -0.75 7.63
C LEU A 318 13.30 -1.74 8.60
N GLU A 319 14.60 -1.54 8.89
CA GLU A 319 15.36 -2.34 9.84
C GLU A 319 14.86 -2.13 11.28
N GLU A 320 14.59 -0.90 11.68
CA GLU A 320 14.03 -0.58 13.00
C GLU A 320 12.64 -1.18 13.17
N LEU A 321 11.80 -1.13 12.12
CA LEU A 321 10.50 -1.79 12.09
C LEU A 321 10.66 -3.30 12.29
N ALA A 322 11.58 -3.95 11.55
CA ALA A 322 11.83 -5.38 11.67
C ALA A 322 12.30 -5.77 13.07
N GLN A 323 13.17 -4.96 13.69
CA GLN A 323 13.65 -5.21 15.06
C GLN A 323 12.56 -5.05 16.12
N SER A 324 11.66 -4.08 15.94
CA SER A 324 10.62 -3.74 16.93
C SER A 324 9.35 -4.56 16.76
N PHE A 325 9.13 -5.14 15.57
CA PHE A 325 7.86 -5.78 15.21
C PHE A 325 7.49 -6.94 16.14
N ASP A 326 6.23 -6.95 16.62
CA ASP A 326 5.67 -8.01 17.46
C ASP A 326 4.19 -8.20 17.10
N LEU A 327 3.81 -9.40 16.68
CA LEU A 327 2.43 -9.75 16.34
C LEU A 327 1.46 -9.58 17.52
N ASN A 328 1.93 -9.75 18.77
CA ASN A 328 1.10 -9.56 19.96
C ASN A 328 0.69 -8.09 20.18
N ARG A 329 1.38 -7.15 19.52
CA ARG A 329 1.08 -5.72 19.56
C ARG A 329 0.18 -5.26 18.41
N VAL A 330 -0.20 -6.16 17.52
CA VAL A 330 -1.19 -5.84 16.47
C VAL A 330 -2.56 -5.67 17.12
N HIS A 331 -3.21 -4.55 16.82
CA HIS A 331 -4.52 -4.24 17.37
C HIS A 331 -5.58 -5.20 16.83
N LYS A 332 -6.58 -5.55 17.66
CA LYS A 332 -7.71 -6.38 17.22
C LYS A 332 -8.70 -5.60 16.34
N ALA A 333 -8.86 -4.32 16.58
CA ALA A 333 -9.76 -3.46 15.82
C ALA A 333 -9.15 -2.98 14.50
N GLY A 334 -9.99 -2.78 13.49
CA GLY A 334 -9.56 -2.18 12.23
C GLY A 334 -8.99 -0.78 12.42
N ALA A 335 -7.94 -0.47 11.66
CA ALA A 335 -7.28 0.84 11.69
C ALA A 335 -7.86 1.74 10.59
N LYS A 336 -8.31 2.95 10.95
CA LYS A 336 -8.77 3.94 9.97
C LYS A 336 -7.59 4.49 9.18
N PHE A 337 -7.74 4.51 7.86
CA PHE A 337 -6.81 5.20 6.97
C PHE A 337 -6.96 6.71 7.16
N ASP A 338 -5.84 7.41 7.37
CA ASP A 338 -5.80 8.86 7.49
C ASP A 338 -4.96 9.44 6.34
N PRO A 339 -5.59 10.09 5.33
CA PRO A 339 -4.88 10.67 4.19
C PRO A 339 -3.90 11.79 4.58
N GLU A 340 -4.24 12.61 5.58
CA GLU A 340 -3.37 13.70 6.02
C GLU A 340 -2.15 13.17 6.77
N LYS A 341 -2.34 12.14 7.61
CA LYS A 341 -1.22 11.47 8.26
C LYS A 341 -0.31 10.78 7.24
N ASN A 342 -0.89 10.20 6.17
CA ASN A 342 -0.12 9.61 5.07
C ASN A 342 0.77 10.64 4.35
N LYS A 343 0.23 11.84 4.06
CA LYS A 343 1.02 12.97 3.50
C LYS A 343 2.10 13.44 4.48
N TRP A 344 1.75 13.53 5.77
CA TRP A 344 2.71 13.91 6.80
C TRP A 344 3.90 12.94 6.84
N PHE A 345 3.67 11.63 6.73
CA PHE A 345 4.77 10.68 6.61
C PHE A 345 5.64 10.99 5.39
N ASN A 346 5.03 11.23 4.23
CA ASN A 346 5.80 11.57 3.03
C ASN A 346 6.65 12.82 3.22
N HIS A 347 6.08 13.87 3.82
CA HIS A 347 6.82 15.09 4.18
C HIS A 347 8.02 14.79 5.09
N GLN A 348 7.85 13.97 6.14
CA GLN A 348 8.94 13.62 7.06
C GLN A 348 10.10 12.89 6.38
N TYR A 349 9.80 12.10 5.35
CA TYR A 349 10.83 11.41 4.56
C TYR A 349 11.42 12.33 3.48
N LEU A 350 10.63 13.22 2.88
CA LEU A 350 11.09 14.21 1.91
C LEU A 350 12.16 15.13 2.51
N ILE A 351 11.91 15.69 3.70
CA ILE A 351 12.88 16.61 4.34
C ILE A 351 14.20 15.94 4.72
N LYS A 352 14.21 14.61 4.89
CA LYS A 352 15.42 13.82 5.15
C LYS A 352 16.21 13.46 3.89
N GLN A 353 15.61 13.60 2.70
CA GLN A 353 16.31 13.31 1.46
C GLN A 353 17.44 14.28 1.19
N ASN A 354 18.46 13.81 0.47
CA ASN A 354 19.55 14.64 0.04
C ASN A 354 19.07 15.68 -0.98
N ASP A 355 19.47 16.95 -0.82
CA ASP A 355 19.01 18.05 -1.66
C ASP A 355 19.40 17.86 -3.14
N ALA A 356 20.58 17.28 -3.40
CA ALA A 356 21.00 17.00 -4.77
C ALA A 356 20.18 15.90 -5.45
N ASP A 357 19.70 14.91 -4.69
CA ASP A 357 18.83 13.86 -5.23
C ASP A 357 17.40 14.37 -5.46
N LEU A 358 16.90 15.23 -4.58
CA LEU A 358 15.64 15.94 -4.81
C LEU A 358 15.75 16.88 -6.01
N ALA A 359 16.86 17.57 -6.20
CA ALA A 359 17.12 18.42 -7.36
C ALA A 359 17.10 17.63 -8.68
N LYS A 360 17.68 16.42 -8.71
CA LYS A 360 17.60 15.51 -9.87
C LYS A 360 16.15 15.11 -10.17
N THR A 361 15.35 14.84 -9.15
CA THR A 361 13.94 14.48 -9.31
C THR A 361 13.10 15.68 -9.76
N PHE A 362 13.48 16.90 -9.36
CA PHE A 362 12.80 18.14 -9.74
C PHE A 362 13.16 18.61 -11.15
N SER A 363 14.39 18.34 -11.64
CA SER A 363 14.89 18.79 -12.96
C SER A 363 13.93 18.48 -14.13
N PRO A 364 13.40 17.24 -14.29
CA PRO A 364 12.46 16.96 -15.38
C PRO A 364 11.20 17.83 -15.35
N ILE A 365 10.69 18.15 -14.15
CA ILE A 365 9.50 19.00 -13.99
C ILE A 365 9.77 20.42 -14.50
N LEU A 366 10.98 20.93 -14.29
CA LEU A 366 11.40 22.23 -14.81
C LEU A 366 11.60 22.22 -16.33
N GLU A 367 12.21 21.17 -16.86
CA GLU A 367 12.43 20.97 -18.30
C GLU A 367 11.10 20.92 -19.07
N GLU A 368 10.07 20.23 -18.54
CA GLU A 368 8.72 20.24 -19.10
C GLU A 368 8.08 21.63 -19.16
N LYS A 369 8.52 22.55 -18.27
CA LYS A 369 8.09 23.96 -18.27
C LYS A 369 8.97 24.87 -19.11
N GLY A 370 9.95 24.30 -19.84
CA GLY A 370 10.86 25.03 -20.71
C GLY A 370 11.97 25.79 -19.98
N ILE A 371 12.26 25.44 -18.74
CA ILE A 371 13.34 26.05 -17.96
C ILE A 371 14.66 25.35 -18.27
N ASP A 372 15.68 26.14 -18.65
CA ASP A 372 17.05 25.66 -18.79
C ASP A 372 17.71 25.49 -17.42
N VAL A 373 17.66 24.28 -16.91
CA VAL A 373 18.13 23.94 -15.57
C VAL A 373 19.62 24.15 -15.35
N SER A 374 20.43 24.21 -16.45
CA SER A 374 21.88 24.38 -16.36
C SER A 374 22.29 25.74 -15.83
N LYS A 375 21.38 26.71 -15.81
CA LYS A 375 21.58 28.08 -15.34
C LYS A 375 21.42 28.28 -13.84
N TYR A 376 20.92 27.25 -13.13
CA TYR A 376 20.51 27.37 -11.74
C TYR A 376 21.17 26.34 -10.83
N ASP A 377 21.52 26.72 -9.62
CA ASP A 377 21.86 25.79 -8.56
C ASP A 377 20.57 25.22 -7.93
N LEU A 378 20.04 24.16 -8.57
CA LEU A 378 18.81 23.51 -8.11
C LEU A 378 18.96 22.92 -6.70
N THR A 379 20.16 22.46 -6.32
CA THR A 379 20.42 21.92 -4.98
C THR A 379 20.17 22.97 -3.91
N ARG A 380 20.67 24.19 -4.15
CA ARG A 380 20.45 25.33 -3.26
C ARG A 380 18.97 25.74 -3.22
N ILE A 381 18.31 25.83 -4.38
CA ILE A 381 16.89 26.18 -4.45
C ILE A 381 16.05 25.17 -3.65
N VAL A 382 16.28 23.88 -3.85
CA VAL A 382 15.57 22.79 -3.13
C VAL A 382 15.79 22.89 -1.62
N SER A 383 17.02 23.16 -1.17
CA SER A 383 17.32 23.29 0.26
C SER A 383 16.50 24.39 0.97
N LEU A 384 16.14 25.44 0.25
CA LEU A 384 15.36 26.57 0.77
C LEU A 384 13.85 26.29 0.90
N ILE A 385 13.34 25.25 0.19
CA ILE A 385 11.88 25.06 0.07
C ILE A 385 11.39 23.69 0.51
N LYS A 386 12.24 22.65 0.59
CA LYS A 386 11.80 21.27 0.84
C LYS A 386 11.00 21.10 2.13
N GLU A 387 11.27 21.91 3.17
CA GLU A 387 10.51 21.89 4.43
C GLU A 387 9.06 22.38 4.30
N ARG A 388 8.70 22.95 3.14
CA ARG A 388 7.37 23.51 2.86
C ARG A 388 6.52 22.64 1.96
N ALA A 389 7.07 21.54 1.45
CA ALA A 389 6.45 20.64 0.51
C ALA A 389 6.18 19.27 1.10
N ASN A 390 5.12 18.62 0.65
CA ASN A 390 4.86 17.21 0.93
C ASN A 390 5.37 16.30 -0.20
N PHE A 391 5.48 16.85 -1.41
CA PHE A 391 5.90 16.14 -2.62
C PHE A 391 6.83 16.99 -3.47
N VAL A 392 7.73 16.34 -4.22
CA VAL A 392 8.60 17.04 -5.18
C VAL A 392 7.79 17.75 -6.28
N SER A 393 6.62 17.23 -6.65
CA SER A 393 5.71 17.88 -7.59
C SER A 393 5.21 19.25 -7.15
N GLU A 394 5.22 19.54 -5.86
CA GLU A 394 4.83 20.85 -5.30
C GLU A 394 5.97 21.90 -5.39
N PHE A 395 7.20 21.48 -5.73
CA PHE A 395 8.35 22.38 -5.76
C PHE A 395 8.19 23.50 -6.78
N TRP A 396 7.54 23.24 -7.91
CA TRP A 396 7.27 24.28 -8.90
C TRP A 396 6.51 25.46 -8.30
N ASP A 397 5.39 25.21 -7.63
CA ASP A 397 4.54 26.25 -7.05
C ASP A 397 5.21 27.01 -5.88
N LEU A 398 6.28 26.43 -5.35
CA LEU A 398 7.08 27.03 -4.28
C LEU A 398 8.32 27.75 -4.81
N THR A 399 8.66 27.62 -6.11
CA THR A 399 9.94 28.09 -6.69
C THR A 399 9.80 28.81 -8.02
N ASP A 400 8.61 28.91 -8.60
CA ASP A 400 8.35 29.49 -9.91
C ASP A 400 9.00 30.89 -10.09
N PHE A 401 9.01 31.68 -9.05
CA PHE A 401 9.61 33.01 -8.99
C PHE A 401 11.15 33.02 -9.10
N PHE A 402 11.85 31.90 -8.87
CA PHE A 402 13.29 31.83 -9.13
C PHE A 402 13.60 31.80 -10.62
N PHE A 403 12.70 31.24 -11.41
CA PHE A 403 12.89 30.99 -12.84
C PHE A 403 12.19 32.01 -13.74
N GLN A 404 11.11 32.62 -13.25
CA GLN A 404 10.29 33.55 -14.05
C GLN A 404 9.85 34.73 -13.19
N ALA A 405 9.84 35.93 -13.78
CA ALA A 405 9.28 37.10 -13.12
C ALA A 405 7.77 36.97 -12.95
N PRO A 406 7.20 37.52 -11.86
CA PRO A 406 5.75 37.45 -11.64
C PRO A 406 5.01 38.17 -12.78
N THR A 407 3.92 37.53 -13.25
CA THR A 407 3.03 38.07 -14.27
C THR A 407 1.84 38.81 -13.67
N SER A 408 1.60 38.63 -12.39
CA SER A 408 0.52 39.27 -11.62
C SER A 408 0.95 39.43 -10.16
N TYR A 409 0.25 40.26 -9.44
CA TYR A 409 0.50 40.55 -8.02
C TYR A 409 -0.73 40.21 -7.19
N ASP A 410 -0.53 39.59 -6.02
CA ASP A 410 -1.60 39.24 -5.08
C ASP A 410 -2.35 40.47 -4.61
N GLU A 411 -3.67 40.53 -4.78
CA GLU A 411 -4.51 41.68 -4.46
C GLU A 411 -4.46 42.10 -2.98
N LYS A 412 -4.31 41.14 -2.06
CA LYS A 412 -4.21 41.42 -0.63
C LYS A 412 -2.84 42.00 -0.29
N ALA A 413 -1.78 41.43 -0.87
CA ALA A 413 -0.43 41.91 -0.69
C ALA A 413 -0.21 43.29 -1.31
N SER A 414 -0.84 43.59 -2.45
CA SER A 414 -0.79 44.90 -3.13
C SER A 414 -1.37 46.04 -2.29
N LYS A 415 -2.19 45.75 -1.28
CA LYS A 415 -2.66 46.78 -0.32
C LYS A 415 -1.52 47.35 0.53
N ASN A 416 -0.38 46.71 0.61
CA ASN A 416 0.83 47.21 1.26
C ASN A 416 1.65 48.15 0.37
N TRP A 417 1.30 48.28 -0.91
CA TRP A 417 1.86 49.25 -1.83
C TRP A 417 1.19 50.60 -1.62
N LYS A 418 1.91 51.56 -1.07
CA LYS A 418 1.39 52.88 -0.66
C LYS A 418 1.92 53.96 -1.60
N GLU A 419 1.44 55.18 -1.46
CA GLU A 419 1.82 56.32 -2.29
C GLU A 419 3.35 56.60 -2.26
N GLU A 420 3.96 56.39 -1.08
CA GLU A 420 5.42 56.53 -0.92
C GLU A 420 6.26 55.34 -1.44
N THR A 421 5.64 54.18 -1.70
CA THR A 421 6.33 52.95 -2.01
C THR A 421 7.18 53.05 -3.32
N PRO A 422 6.68 53.63 -4.41
CA PRO A 422 7.50 53.77 -5.65
C PRO A 422 8.82 54.51 -5.42
N THR A 423 8.80 55.58 -4.61
CA THR A 423 10.00 56.36 -4.25
C THR A 423 10.97 55.50 -3.44
N LEU A 424 10.49 54.80 -2.41
CA LEU A 424 11.31 53.91 -1.60
C LEU A 424 11.92 52.74 -2.42
N MET A 425 11.17 52.23 -3.37
CA MET A 425 11.67 51.15 -4.28
C MET A 425 12.71 51.69 -5.24
N GLN A 426 12.59 52.93 -5.74
CA GLN A 426 13.60 53.55 -6.58
C GLN A 426 14.90 53.82 -5.80
N GLU A 427 14.80 54.24 -4.54
CA GLU A 427 15.98 54.40 -3.66
C GLU A 427 16.62 53.05 -3.38
N LEU A 428 15.83 51.98 -3.15
CA LEU A 428 16.34 50.63 -2.98
C LEU A 428 17.11 50.14 -4.21
N ILE A 429 16.63 50.45 -5.44
CA ILE A 429 17.36 50.13 -6.68
C ILE A 429 18.75 50.75 -6.62
N SER A 430 18.84 52.05 -6.29
CA SER A 430 20.12 52.75 -6.21
C SER A 430 21.06 52.12 -5.14
N VAL A 431 20.53 51.62 -4.05
CA VAL A 431 21.31 50.89 -3.06
C VAL A 431 21.83 49.57 -3.64
N LEU A 432 20.96 48.79 -4.30
CA LEU A 432 21.33 47.50 -4.87
C LEU A 432 22.36 47.58 -6.01
N GLU A 433 22.29 48.64 -6.85
CA GLU A 433 23.24 48.88 -7.93
C GLU A 433 24.68 48.99 -7.44
N ASN A 434 24.87 49.61 -6.26
CA ASN A 434 26.17 49.88 -5.68
C ASN A 434 26.75 48.69 -4.85
N ILE A 435 26.06 47.56 -4.73
CA ILE A 435 26.55 46.37 -4.04
C ILE A 435 27.48 45.59 -4.99
N GLU A 436 28.77 45.46 -4.66
CA GLU A 436 29.72 44.63 -5.40
C GLU A 436 29.58 43.16 -5.08
N ASP A 437 29.61 42.79 -3.78
CA ASP A 437 29.42 41.43 -3.31
C ASP A 437 27.90 41.16 -3.11
N PHE A 438 27.29 40.55 -4.13
CA PHE A 438 25.83 40.32 -4.18
C PHE A 438 25.42 39.02 -3.52
N THR A 439 25.95 38.76 -2.30
CA THR A 439 25.56 37.62 -1.44
C THR A 439 24.40 37.98 -0.52
N SER A 440 23.51 37.02 -0.19
CA SER A 440 22.36 37.19 0.68
C SER A 440 22.68 37.95 1.96
N VAL A 441 23.76 37.53 2.65
CA VAL A 441 24.21 38.12 3.91
C VAL A 441 24.64 39.59 3.73
N ASN A 442 25.39 39.87 2.70
CA ASN A 442 25.88 41.22 2.44
C ASN A 442 24.77 42.18 1.97
N ILE A 443 23.90 41.70 1.07
CA ILE A 443 22.74 42.47 0.62
C ILE A 443 21.85 42.82 1.81
N GLU A 444 21.56 41.85 2.68
CA GLU A 444 20.75 42.06 3.89
C GLU A 444 21.36 43.12 4.81
N ALA A 445 22.68 43.02 5.05
CA ALA A 445 23.36 43.97 5.91
C ALA A 445 23.30 45.39 5.36
N ILE A 446 23.57 45.58 4.05
CA ILE A 446 23.57 46.90 3.39
C ILE A 446 22.14 47.48 3.37
N VAL A 447 21.15 46.71 2.99
CA VAL A 447 19.73 47.17 2.96
C VAL A 447 19.26 47.53 4.35
N LYS A 448 19.56 46.76 5.39
CA LYS A 448 19.22 47.08 6.77
C LYS A 448 19.92 48.34 7.29
N ASP A 449 21.20 48.52 6.95
CA ASP A 449 21.96 49.73 7.30
C ASP A 449 21.36 51.00 6.63
N TRP A 450 21.00 50.90 5.33
CA TRP A 450 20.30 51.94 4.62
C TRP A 450 18.95 52.32 5.27
N LEU A 451 18.14 51.31 5.62
CA LEU A 451 16.85 51.56 6.30
C LEU A 451 17.05 52.26 7.64
N THR A 452 18.04 51.85 8.40
CA THR A 452 18.36 52.41 9.72
C THR A 452 18.85 53.87 9.60
N LYS A 453 19.78 54.14 8.68
CA LYS A 453 20.33 55.48 8.47
C LYS A 453 19.31 56.52 8.00
N ASN A 454 18.28 56.07 7.28
CA ASN A 454 17.23 56.92 6.77
C ASN A 454 15.94 56.89 7.61
N GLU A 455 15.96 56.23 8.77
CA GLU A 455 14.84 56.07 9.67
C GLU A 455 13.57 55.49 9.01
N ILE A 456 13.78 54.58 8.00
CA ILE A 456 12.72 53.95 7.25
C ILE A 456 12.28 52.67 7.96
N GLY A 457 10.98 52.55 8.24
CA GLY A 457 10.42 51.32 8.84
C GLY A 457 10.54 50.12 7.93
N MET A 458 11.10 49.01 8.43
CA MET A 458 11.36 47.76 7.63
C MET A 458 10.14 47.31 6.85
N GLY A 459 8.93 47.35 7.42
CA GLY A 459 7.72 46.87 6.76
C GLY A 459 7.35 47.67 5.50
N LYS A 460 7.75 48.96 5.44
CA LYS A 460 7.50 49.81 4.27
C LYS A 460 8.29 49.42 3.02
N VAL A 461 9.40 48.73 3.20
CA VAL A 461 10.30 48.30 2.10
C VAL A 461 10.27 46.80 1.89
N MET A 462 10.39 46.00 2.93
CA MET A 462 10.59 44.55 2.79
C MET A 462 9.37 43.82 2.19
N GLN A 463 8.14 44.27 2.51
CA GLN A 463 6.94 43.65 1.94
C GLN A 463 6.75 44.04 0.46
N PRO A 464 6.81 45.31 0.05
CA PRO A 464 6.83 45.70 -1.35
C PRO A 464 7.99 45.05 -2.15
N PHE A 465 9.16 45.00 -1.57
CA PHE A 465 10.31 44.33 -2.21
C PHE A 465 10.02 42.86 -2.51
N ARG A 466 9.52 42.10 -1.52
CA ARG A 466 9.11 40.70 -1.75
C ARG A 466 7.99 40.61 -2.80
N LEU A 467 7.00 41.48 -2.73
CA LEU A 467 5.90 41.50 -3.70
C LEU A 467 6.42 41.74 -5.13
N SER A 468 7.38 42.63 -5.32
CA SER A 468 7.99 42.89 -6.61
C SER A 468 8.69 41.67 -7.21
N LEU A 469 9.36 40.86 -6.35
CA LEU A 469 10.14 39.71 -6.81
C LEU A 469 9.31 38.45 -7.03
N VAL A 470 8.31 38.23 -6.16
CA VAL A 470 7.58 36.97 -6.06
C VAL A 470 6.13 37.08 -6.56
N GLY A 471 5.60 38.28 -6.64
CA GLY A 471 4.18 38.53 -6.91
C GLY A 471 3.26 38.29 -5.69
N ALA A 472 3.80 37.81 -4.58
CA ALA A 472 3.05 37.51 -3.34
C ALA A 472 3.96 37.61 -2.11
N LEU A 473 3.37 37.62 -0.91
CA LEU A 473 4.12 37.60 0.37
C LEU A 473 4.42 36.17 0.82
N LYS A 474 4.97 35.33 -0.08
CA LYS A 474 5.34 33.94 0.16
C LYS A 474 6.83 33.70 -0.15
N GLY A 475 7.30 32.48 0.10
CA GLY A 475 8.64 32.03 -0.27
C GLY A 475 9.65 32.00 0.90
N PRO A 476 10.90 31.60 0.64
CA PRO A 476 11.98 31.54 1.61
C PRO A 476 12.47 32.93 2.05
N HIS A 477 13.64 32.98 2.68
CA HIS A 477 14.24 34.23 3.08
C HIS A 477 14.45 35.16 1.87
N LEU A 478 14.07 36.45 2.00
CA LEU A 478 13.99 37.38 0.87
C LEU A 478 15.35 37.57 0.19
N PHE A 479 16.40 37.71 0.97
CA PHE A 479 17.72 37.99 0.42
C PHE A 479 18.36 36.76 -0.25
N ASP A 480 17.96 35.54 0.12
CA ASP A 480 18.32 34.34 -0.62
C ASP A 480 17.66 34.32 -2.02
N ILE A 481 16.40 34.79 -2.12
CA ILE A 481 15.73 34.97 -3.41
C ILE A 481 16.53 36.00 -4.25
N VAL A 482 16.87 37.14 -3.68
CA VAL A 482 17.60 38.23 -4.34
C VAL A 482 18.96 37.74 -4.88
N GLU A 483 19.72 37.02 -4.08
CA GLU A 483 21.01 36.47 -4.49
C GLU A 483 20.87 35.47 -5.65
N ILE A 484 19.87 34.55 -5.58
CA ILE A 484 19.69 33.49 -6.60
C ILE A 484 19.21 34.06 -7.93
N ILE A 485 18.28 35.02 -7.96
CA ILE A 485 17.82 35.62 -9.21
C ILE A 485 18.81 36.63 -9.76
N GLY A 486 19.72 37.14 -8.95
CA GLY A 486 20.78 38.05 -9.34
C GLY A 486 20.37 39.53 -9.38
N LYS A 487 21.38 40.41 -9.45
CA LYS A 487 21.20 41.85 -9.36
C LYS A 487 20.31 42.42 -10.46
N GLU A 488 20.64 42.10 -11.71
CA GLU A 488 19.96 42.67 -12.90
C GLU A 488 18.45 42.30 -12.90
N GLU A 489 18.14 41.04 -12.68
CA GLU A 489 16.76 40.55 -12.62
C GLU A 489 16.00 41.13 -11.41
N THR A 490 16.65 41.28 -10.27
CA THR A 490 16.05 41.92 -9.07
C THR A 490 15.64 43.35 -9.38
N ILE A 491 16.52 44.16 -9.98
CA ILE A 491 16.27 45.55 -10.35
C ILE A 491 15.13 45.63 -11.38
N SER A 492 15.20 44.81 -12.42
CA SER A 492 14.16 44.72 -13.45
C SER A 492 12.76 44.45 -12.88
N ARG A 493 12.65 43.52 -11.94
CA ARG A 493 11.36 43.19 -11.28
C ARG A 493 10.85 44.34 -10.42
N ILE A 494 11.73 45.02 -9.69
CA ILE A 494 11.34 46.19 -8.90
C ILE A 494 10.82 47.30 -9.82
N GLN A 495 11.53 47.62 -10.92
CA GLN A 495 11.11 48.61 -11.91
C GLN A 495 9.72 48.27 -12.48
N LYS A 496 9.53 47.02 -12.90
CA LYS A 496 8.22 46.55 -13.38
C LYS A 496 7.11 46.70 -12.36
N ALA A 497 7.39 46.45 -11.10
CA ALA A 497 6.41 46.61 -10.01
C ALA A 497 6.03 48.09 -9.81
N ILE A 498 7.02 49.01 -9.87
CA ILE A 498 6.78 50.45 -9.80
C ILE A 498 5.87 50.94 -10.94
N GLU A 499 6.02 50.37 -12.15
CA GLU A 499 5.20 50.73 -13.32
C GLU A 499 3.79 50.14 -13.28
N THR A 500 3.59 49.06 -12.52
CA THR A 500 2.34 48.26 -12.56
C THR A 500 1.42 48.52 -11.36
N LEU A 501 1.99 48.73 -10.17
CA LEU A 501 1.27 48.88 -8.90
C LEU A 501 1.13 50.34 -8.48
#